data_00c72f253f268a1f01ea30cdc201cbfb
#
_entry.id   00c72f253f268a1f01ea30cdc201cbfb
#
_cell.length_a   1.000
_cell.length_b   1.000
_cell.length_c   1.000
_cell.angle_alpha   90.00
_cell.angle_beta   90.00
_cell.angle_gamma   90.00
#
_symmetry.space_group_name_H-M   'P 1'
#
loop_
_entity.id
_entity.type
_entity.pdbx_description
1 polymer ?
#
loop_
_entity_poly.entity_id
_entity_poly.type
_entity_poly.pdbx_seq_one_letter_code
_entity_poly.pdbx_strand_id
1 'polypeptide(L)'
;IAEDLHTLHTITASVEEGGLGYGSQWDAQFVHPVRDAIITMNDENRDMNTLAEAILHNYNNDAFQRVIYTESHDEVANGKARVVQEIAGQEDVNTWYAKKRSTLGIALTMTSPGVPMLFQGQTMLEDRWFDDTDPIDWNRFSEYKGIVKLYRDLIHLRRNIAGTTRGLMGQNVEIL
;
A
#
# COMPACT_ATOMS: atom_id res chain seq x y z
N ILE A 1 -15.34 0.18 7.41
CA ILE A 1 -14.41 -0.49 6.47
C ILE A 1 -14.69 -1.98 6.53
N ALA A 2 -14.83 -2.60 5.36
CA ALA A 2 -14.91 -4.06 5.23
C ALA A 2 -13.51 -4.64 4.97
N GLU A 3 -13.14 -5.67 5.71
CA GLU A 3 -11.99 -6.52 5.40
C GLU A 3 -12.49 -7.64 4.47
N ASP A 4 -12.51 -7.33 3.18
CA ASP A 4 -13.00 -8.25 2.14
C ASP A 4 -12.14 -8.08 0.89
N LEU A 5 -11.69 -9.19 0.33
CA LEU A 5 -10.81 -9.22 -0.85
C LEU A 5 -11.51 -9.81 -2.10
N HIS A 6 -12.83 -10.01 -2.06
CA HIS A 6 -13.60 -10.53 -3.21
C HIS A 6 -13.85 -9.48 -4.29
N THR A 7 -13.49 -8.22 -4.04
CA THR A 7 -13.61 -7.10 -5.00
C THR A 7 -15.04 -6.84 -5.50
N LEU A 8 -16.04 -7.10 -4.65
CA LEU A 8 -17.44 -6.92 -4.98
C LEU A 8 -17.87 -5.46 -4.74
N HIS A 9 -18.34 -4.78 -5.77
CA HIS A 9 -18.87 -3.40 -5.67
C HIS A 9 -20.08 -3.30 -4.72
N THR A 10 -20.83 -4.40 -4.54
CA THR A 10 -21.99 -4.45 -3.64
C THR A 10 -21.64 -4.27 -2.17
N ILE A 11 -20.37 -4.49 -1.77
CA ILE A 11 -19.94 -4.27 -0.37
C ILE A 11 -20.04 -2.79 0.00
N THR A 12 -19.67 -1.91 -0.91
CA THR A 12 -19.64 -0.46 -0.68
C THR A 12 -20.80 0.29 -1.35
N ALA A 13 -21.62 -0.38 -2.17
CA ALA A 13 -22.86 0.20 -2.68
C ALA A 13 -23.84 0.49 -1.53
N SER A 14 -24.69 1.50 -1.70
CA SER A 14 -25.66 1.89 -0.69
C SER A 14 -26.71 0.79 -0.45
N VAL A 15 -27.32 0.79 0.72
CA VAL A 15 -28.38 -0.18 1.06
C VAL A 15 -29.59 0.03 0.15
N GLU A 16 -29.89 1.25 -0.26
CA GLU A 16 -30.96 1.59 -1.21
C GLU A 16 -30.74 1.00 -2.59
N GLU A 17 -29.47 0.82 -2.99
CA GLU A 17 -29.07 0.17 -4.24
C GLU A 17 -28.88 -1.36 -4.09
N GLY A 18 -29.22 -1.91 -2.94
CA GLY A 18 -29.10 -3.34 -2.65
C GLY A 18 -27.70 -3.79 -2.21
N GLY A 19 -26.84 -2.83 -1.85
CA GLY A 19 -25.51 -3.10 -1.30
C GLY A 19 -25.51 -3.27 0.22
N LEU A 20 -24.31 -3.49 0.78
CA LEU A 20 -24.11 -3.67 2.22
C LEU A 20 -23.85 -2.35 2.96
N GLY A 21 -23.59 -1.24 2.24
CA GLY A 21 -23.43 0.10 2.80
C GLY A 21 -22.13 0.33 3.57
N TYR A 22 -21.08 -0.46 3.37
CA TYR A 22 -19.78 -0.15 3.94
C TYR A 22 -19.18 1.11 3.26
N GLY A 23 -18.54 1.97 4.04
CA GLY A 23 -17.91 3.18 3.48
C GLY A 23 -16.67 2.90 2.63
N SER A 24 -15.97 1.78 2.87
CA SER A 24 -14.84 1.32 2.05
C SER A 24 -14.56 -0.16 2.31
N GLN A 25 -13.81 -0.79 1.40
CA GLN A 25 -13.36 -2.18 1.50
C GLN A 25 -11.86 -2.30 1.16
N TRP A 26 -11.20 -3.33 1.64
CA TRP A 26 -9.83 -3.64 1.24
C TRP A 26 -9.79 -3.96 -0.25
N ASP A 27 -8.72 -3.51 -0.93
CA ASP A 27 -8.65 -3.60 -2.39
C ASP A 27 -7.55 -4.55 -2.87
N ALA A 28 -7.95 -5.79 -3.17
CA ALA A 28 -7.06 -6.79 -3.77
C ALA A 28 -6.55 -6.35 -5.16
N GLN A 29 -7.33 -5.55 -5.89
CA GLN A 29 -6.93 -5.04 -7.21
C GLN A 29 -5.88 -3.91 -7.12
N PHE A 30 -5.58 -3.41 -5.94
CA PHE A 30 -4.45 -2.52 -5.70
C PHE A 30 -3.26 -3.27 -5.10
N VAL A 31 -3.47 -3.99 -3.99
CA VAL A 31 -2.35 -4.56 -3.23
C VAL A 31 -1.54 -5.56 -4.05
N HIS A 32 -2.18 -6.48 -4.76
CA HIS A 32 -1.45 -7.52 -5.48
C HIS A 32 -0.66 -6.97 -6.67
N PRO A 33 -1.23 -6.19 -7.62
CA PRO A 33 -0.45 -5.63 -8.72
C PRO A 33 0.68 -4.69 -8.28
N VAL A 34 0.45 -3.88 -7.24
CA VAL A 34 1.49 -2.99 -6.72
C VAL A 34 2.62 -3.80 -6.07
N ARG A 35 2.30 -4.82 -5.29
CA ARG A 35 3.33 -5.73 -4.73
C ARG A 35 4.11 -6.40 -5.84
N ASP A 36 3.44 -6.99 -6.83
CA ASP A 36 4.09 -7.64 -7.97
C ASP A 36 5.03 -6.69 -8.70
N ALA A 37 4.60 -5.46 -8.96
CA ALA A 37 5.41 -4.46 -9.64
C ALA A 37 6.68 -4.08 -8.86
N ILE A 38 6.60 -3.94 -7.52
CA ILE A 38 7.76 -3.56 -6.70
C ILE A 38 8.66 -4.74 -6.32
N ILE A 39 8.15 -5.98 -6.29
CA ILE A 39 8.89 -7.18 -5.94
C ILE A 39 9.60 -7.78 -7.17
N THR A 40 8.98 -7.74 -8.35
CA THR A 40 9.55 -8.27 -9.60
C THR A 40 10.95 -7.73 -9.84
N MET A 41 11.95 -8.64 -9.93
CA MET A 41 13.36 -8.28 -9.97
C MET A 41 13.73 -7.57 -11.28
N ASN A 42 13.32 -8.14 -12.41
CA ASN A 42 13.70 -7.68 -13.75
C ASN A 42 12.61 -6.76 -14.32
N ASP A 43 13.02 -5.61 -14.84
CA ASP A 43 12.09 -4.60 -15.35
C ASP A 43 11.25 -5.10 -16.52
N GLU A 44 11.83 -5.93 -17.40
CA GLU A 44 11.13 -6.53 -18.54
C GLU A 44 9.96 -7.46 -18.15
N ASN A 45 9.95 -7.96 -16.94
CA ASN A 45 8.88 -8.82 -16.42
C ASN A 45 7.81 -8.05 -15.65
N ARG A 46 7.94 -6.73 -15.56
CA ARG A 46 7.06 -5.87 -14.80
C ARG A 46 5.87 -5.42 -15.65
N ASP A 47 4.67 -5.81 -15.25
CA ASP A 47 3.45 -5.41 -15.96
C ASP A 47 3.00 -4.01 -15.52
N MET A 48 3.38 -3.01 -16.31
CA MET A 48 3.03 -1.62 -16.08
C MET A 48 1.56 -1.31 -16.41
N ASN A 49 0.92 -2.11 -17.28
CA ASN A 49 -0.51 -1.92 -17.59
C ASN A 49 -1.36 -2.34 -16.41
N THR A 50 -1.09 -3.51 -15.84
CA THR A 50 -1.78 -3.98 -14.63
C THR A 50 -1.56 -3.02 -13.44
N LEU A 51 -0.36 -2.43 -13.33
CA LEU A 51 -0.11 -1.38 -12.32
C LEU A 51 -0.95 -0.12 -12.59
N ALA A 52 -1.06 0.32 -13.84
CA ALA A 52 -1.89 1.47 -14.22
C ALA A 52 -3.37 1.22 -13.91
N GLU A 53 -3.90 0.04 -14.25
CA GLU A 53 -5.25 -0.38 -13.91
C GLU A 53 -5.49 -0.36 -12.39
N ALA A 54 -4.53 -0.85 -11.60
CA ALA A 54 -4.61 -0.82 -10.14
C ALA A 54 -4.71 0.62 -9.58
N ILE A 55 -4.00 1.58 -10.17
CA ILE A 55 -4.08 2.98 -9.75
C ILE A 55 -5.43 3.60 -10.11
N LEU A 56 -5.98 3.27 -11.30
CA LEU A 56 -7.23 3.81 -11.82
C LEU A 56 -8.49 3.14 -11.25
N HIS A 57 -8.36 1.95 -10.67
CA HIS A 57 -9.49 1.18 -10.14
C HIS A 57 -10.27 1.97 -9.08
N ASN A 58 -11.58 1.78 -9.07
CA ASN A 58 -12.47 2.32 -8.03
C ASN A 58 -13.74 1.45 -7.90
N TYR A 59 -14.46 1.62 -6.80
CA TYR A 59 -15.78 1.01 -6.59
C TYR A 59 -16.85 2.09 -6.73
N ASN A 60 -17.92 1.80 -7.48
CA ASN A 60 -19.07 2.66 -7.63
C ASN A 60 -18.74 4.11 -8.03
N ASN A 61 -17.71 4.30 -8.86
CA ASN A 61 -17.17 5.59 -9.30
C ASN A 61 -16.61 6.47 -8.14
N ASP A 62 -16.23 5.86 -7.03
CA ASP A 62 -15.61 6.53 -5.89
C ASP A 62 -14.34 5.78 -5.45
N ALA A 63 -13.19 6.40 -5.69
CA ALA A 63 -11.90 5.84 -5.29
C ALA A 63 -11.72 5.76 -3.76
N PHE A 64 -12.50 6.50 -2.97
CA PHE A 64 -12.43 6.43 -1.50
C PHE A 64 -13.26 5.29 -0.90
N GLN A 65 -13.98 4.55 -1.73
CA GLN A 65 -14.59 3.29 -1.32
C GLN A 65 -13.60 2.12 -1.28
N ARG A 66 -12.31 2.36 -1.56
CA ARG A 66 -11.25 1.36 -1.45
C ARG A 66 -10.18 1.74 -0.44
N VAL A 67 -9.65 0.75 0.27
CA VAL A 67 -8.46 0.86 1.12
C VAL A 67 -7.27 0.30 0.35
N ILE A 68 -6.26 1.13 0.12
CA ILE A 68 -5.07 0.81 -0.67
C ILE A 68 -3.83 0.67 0.23
N TYR A 69 -3.03 -0.36 -0.01
CA TYR A 69 -1.89 -0.71 0.82
C TYR A 69 -0.92 -1.64 0.11
N THR A 70 0.24 -1.86 0.68
CA THR A 70 1.23 -2.85 0.22
C THR A 70 1.47 -3.94 1.24
N GLU A 71 1.09 -3.74 2.50
CA GLU A 71 1.22 -4.74 3.57
C GLU A 71 -0.02 -4.74 4.46
N SER A 72 -0.41 -5.92 4.90
CA SER A 72 -1.40 -6.20 5.96
C SER A 72 -0.94 -7.43 6.74
N HIS A 73 -1.66 -7.80 7.79
CA HIS A 73 -1.39 -9.05 8.50
C HIS A 73 -1.49 -10.27 7.58
N ASP A 74 -2.44 -10.29 6.63
CA ASP A 74 -2.58 -11.37 5.65
C ASP A 74 -1.42 -11.41 4.65
N GLU A 75 -0.95 -10.23 4.20
CA GLU A 75 0.13 -10.13 3.21
C GLU A 75 1.50 -10.45 3.80
N VAL A 76 1.67 -10.44 5.12
CA VAL A 76 2.95 -10.73 5.78
C VAL A 76 2.90 -11.95 6.69
N ALA A 77 1.82 -12.74 6.61
CA ALA A 77 1.64 -14.03 7.26
C ALA A 77 1.32 -15.11 6.21
N ASN A 78 0.96 -16.30 6.65
CA ASN A 78 0.45 -17.37 5.80
C ASN A 78 1.36 -17.74 4.61
N GLY A 79 2.68 -17.74 4.83
CA GLY A 79 3.68 -18.10 3.81
C GLY A 79 4.14 -16.93 2.93
N LYS A 80 3.63 -15.72 3.16
CA LYS A 80 4.13 -14.49 2.53
C LYS A 80 5.10 -13.76 3.46
N ALA A 81 5.70 -12.66 3.00
CA ALA A 81 6.69 -11.89 3.76
C ALA A 81 6.46 -10.38 3.62
N ARG A 82 7.17 -9.61 4.43
CA ARG A 82 7.26 -8.16 4.28
C ARG A 82 7.74 -7.79 2.87
N VAL A 83 7.23 -6.71 2.31
CA VAL A 83 7.66 -6.23 0.98
C VAL A 83 9.17 -6.08 0.90
N VAL A 84 9.79 -5.49 1.91
CA VAL A 84 11.24 -5.31 1.95
C VAL A 84 11.98 -6.64 1.91
N GLN A 85 11.47 -7.67 2.58
CA GLN A 85 12.06 -9.01 2.61
C GLN A 85 11.85 -9.74 1.28
N GLU A 86 10.67 -9.63 0.66
CA GLU A 86 10.43 -10.22 -0.66
C GLU A 86 11.32 -9.62 -1.75
N ILE A 87 11.58 -8.31 -1.68
CA ILE A 87 12.53 -7.65 -2.59
C ILE A 87 13.97 -8.12 -2.33
N ALA A 88 14.37 -8.23 -1.08
CA ALA A 88 15.72 -8.67 -0.70
C ALA A 88 15.95 -10.16 -1.00
N GLY A 89 14.89 -10.97 -0.96
CA GLY A 89 15.00 -12.43 -1.07
C GLY A 89 15.80 -13.03 0.08
N GLN A 90 16.97 -13.58 -0.24
CA GLN A 90 17.91 -14.13 0.77
C GLN A 90 18.99 -13.12 1.18
N GLU A 91 19.01 -11.93 0.60
CA GLU A 91 19.95 -10.89 0.94
C GLU A 91 19.50 -10.09 2.17
N ASP A 92 20.41 -9.25 2.67
CA ASP A 92 20.08 -8.30 3.74
C ASP A 92 19.08 -7.24 3.22
N VAL A 93 18.04 -6.98 3.99
CA VAL A 93 17.06 -5.92 3.69
C VAL A 93 17.68 -4.51 3.67
N ASN A 94 18.92 -4.37 4.17
CA ASN A 94 19.71 -3.14 4.09
C ASN A 94 20.22 -2.83 2.67
N THR A 95 20.03 -3.71 1.69
CA THR A 95 20.44 -3.41 0.32
C THR A 95 19.75 -2.15 -0.20
N TRP A 96 20.42 -1.48 -1.13
CA TRP A 96 19.88 -0.29 -1.75
C TRP A 96 18.55 -0.57 -2.45
N TYR A 97 18.45 -1.68 -3.18
CA TYR A 97 17.26 -2.08 -3.92
C TYR A 97 16.07 -2.37 -2.99
N ALA A 98 16.28 -3.14 -1.92
CA ALA A 98 15.23 -3.46 -0.97
C ALA A 98 14.62 -2.19 -0.37
N LYS A 99 15.46 -1.25 0.08
CA LYS A 99 15.02 0.05 0.61
C LYS A 99 14.31 0.92 -0.43
N LYS A 100 14.86 1.03 -1.64
CA LYS A 100 14.30 1.94 -2.66
C LYS A 100 12.99 1.43 -3.24
N ARG A 101 12.89 0.14 -3.51
CA ARG A 101 11.67 -0.43 -4.09
C ARG A 101 10.53 -0.51 -3.07
N SER A 102 10.82 -0.85 -1.81
CA SER A 102 9.81 -0.79 -0.76
C SER A 102 9.31 0.64 -0.52
N THR A 103 10.20 1.65 -0.56
CA THR A 103 9.78 3.06 -0.44
C THR A 103 9.05 3.58 -1.68
N LEU A 104 9.27 3.00 -2.86
CA LEU A 104 8.46 3.29 -4.04
C LEU A 104 7.02 2.78 -3.85
N GLY A 105 6.83 1.60 -3.27
CA GLY A 105 5.51 1.06 -2.96
C GLY A 105 4.69 1.99 -2.06
N ILE A 106 5.30 2.55 -1.00
CA ILE A 106 4.59 3.50 -0.15
C ILE A 106 4.34 4.84 -0.87
N ALA A 107 5.26 5.29 -1.73
CA ALA A 107 5.03 6.50 -2.51
C ALA A 107 3.79 6.32 -3.43
N LEU A 108 3.67 5.18 -4.13
CA LEU A 108 2.49 4.84 -4.91
C LEU A 108 1.22 4.83 -4.05
N THR A 109 1.25 4.17 -2.89
CA THR A 109 0.10 4.12 -1.98
C THR A 109 -0.33 5.51 -1.52
N MET A 110 0.62 6.39 -1.16
CA MET A 110 0.31 7.72 -0.64
C MET A 110 -0.08 8.73 -1.73
N THR A 111 0.24 8.47 -2.99
CA THR A 111 -0.10 9.38 -4.10
C THR A 111 -1.24 8.88 -4.98
N SER A 112 -1.65 7.61 -4.87
CA SER A 112 -2.80 7.06 -5.61
C SER A 112 -4.13 7.44 -4.94
N PRO A 113 -5.22 7.58 -5.71
CA PRO A 113 -6.57 7.74 -5.14
C PRO A 113 -6.97 6.50 -4.31
N GLY A 114 -7.58 6.72 -3.16
CA GLY A 114 -7.98 5.67 -2.21
C GLY A 114 -7.73 6.06 -0.76
N VAL A 115 -8.14 5.23 0.18
CA VAL A 115 -7.85 5.38 1.61
C VAL A 115 -6.56 4.62 1.92
N PRO A 116 -5.41 5.29 2.15
CA PRO A 116 -4.16 4.59 2.38
C PRO A 116 -4.13 3.92 3.75
N MET A 117 -3.68 2.67 3.79
CA MET A 117 -3.43 1.91 5.01
C MET A 117 -1.95 1.56 5.13
N LEU A 118 -1.43 1.62 6.34
CA LEU A 118 -0.07 1.20 6.69
C LEU A 118 -0.12 0.04 7.66
N PHE A 119 0.71 -0.96 7.43
CA PHE A 119 0.87 -2.05 8.37
C PHE A 119 1.96 -1.73 9.41
N GLN A 120 1.77 -2.23 10.63
CA GLN A 120 2.71 -2.01 11.74
C GLN A 120 4.14 -2.41 11.37
N GLY A 121 5.12 -1.57 11.72
CA GLY A 121 6.53 -1.78 11.43
C GLY A 121 6.96 -1.39 10.00
N GLN A 122 6.04 -1.26 9.05
CA GLN A 122 6.36 -0.90 7.66
C GLN A 122 7.14 0.42 7.55
N THR A 123 6.83 1.39 8.41
CA THR A 123 7.47 2.71 8.43
C THR A 123 8.96 2.68 8.80
N MET A 124 9.44 1.59 9.36
CA MET A 124 10.84 1.42 9.78
C MET A 124 11.47 0.13 9.21
N LEU A 125 10.92 -0.34 8.08
CA LEU A 125 11.40 -1.54 7.38
C LEU A 125 11.48 -2.78 8.27
N GLU A 126 10.45 -3.01 9.11
CA GLU A 126 10.32 -4.31 9.78
C GLU A 126 10.36 -5.40 8.74
N ASP A 127 11.23 -6.39 8.89
CA ASP A 127 11.47 -7.45 7.93
C ASP A 127 11.02 -8.82 8.44
N ARG A 128 10.70 -8.91 9.73
CA ARG A 128 10.25 -10.17 10.31
C ARG A 128 8.80 -10.46 9.92
N TRP A 129 8.53 -11.72 9.87
CA TRP A 129 7.19 -12.22 9.66
C TRP A 129 6.23 -11.74 10.75
N PHE A 130 4.96 -11.60 10.42
CA PHE A 130 3.96 -11.19 11.40
C PHE A 130 3.62 -12.36 12.33
N ASP A 131 3.76 -12.13 13.62
CA ASP A 131 3.36 -13.01 14.70
C ASP A 131 2.76 -12.16 15.82
N ASP A 132 1.63 -12.58 16.37
CA ASP A 132 0.93 -11.85 17.44
C ASP A 132 1.74 -11.75 18.75
N THR A 133 2.69 -12.67 18.93
CA THR A 133 3.51 -12.77 20.14
C THR A 133 4.89 -12.11 20.00
N ASP A 134 5.30 -11.77 18.78
CA ASP A 134 6.62 -11.18 18.51
C ASP A 134 6.50 -9.65 18.34
N PRO A 135 7.00 -8.85 19.29
CA PRO A 135 6.89 -7.41 19.22
C PRO A 135 7.77 -6.83 18.11
N ILE A 136 7.34 -5.69 17.54
CA ILE A 136 8.14 -4.93 16.57
C ILE A 136 9.49 -4.52 17.21
N ASP A 137 10.56 -4.63 16.43
CA ASP A 137 11.88 -4.11 16.83
C ASP A 137 11.95 -2.57 16.69
N TRP A 138 11.69 -1.87 17.78
CA TRP A 138 11.72 -0.41 17.83
C TRP A 138 13.11 0.21 17.62
N ASN A 139 14.22 -0.56 17.69
CA ASN A 139 15.55 -0.06 17.37
C ASN A 139 15.65 0.36 15.89
N ARG A 140 14.90 -0.30 15.02
CA ARG A 140 14.81 0.01 13.59
C ARG A 140 14.32 1.44 13.32
N PHE A 141 13.55 2.03 14.22
CA PHE A 141 13.12 3.43 14.11
C PHE A 141 14.32 4.39 14.05
N SER A 142 15.35 4.15 14.86
CA SER A 142 16.56 4.95 14.86
C SER A 142 17.50 4.59 13.70
N GLU A 143 17.57 3.32 13.35
CA GLU A 143 18.38 2.81 12.24
C GLU A 143 17.89 3.36 10.89
N TYR A 144 16.58 3.29 10.64
CA TYR A 144 15.96 3.72 9.37
C TYR A 144 15.28 5.10 9.46
N LYS A 145 15.79 6.01 10.29
CA LYS A 145 15.21 7.36 10.50
C LYS A 145 14.92 8.14 9.22
N GLY A 146 15.69 7.90 8.14
CA GLY A 146 15.47 8.52 6.83
C GLY A 146 14.20 8.01 6.16
N ILE A 147 13.90 6.73 6.32
CA ILE A 147 12.67 6.10 5.81
C ILE A 147 11.48 6.52 6.65
N VAL A 148 11.60 6.52 7.96
CA VAL A 148 10.57 7.07 8.86
C VAL A 148 10.23 8.53 8.49
N LYS A 149 11.25 9.33 8.17
CA LYS A 149 11.04 10.69 7.69
C LYS A 149 10.28 10.72 6.36
N LEU A 150 10.62 9.86 5.41
CA LEU A 150 9.92 9.76 4.12
C LEU A 150 8.44 9.45 4.32
N TYR A 151 8.10 8.46 5.14
CA TYR A 151 6.70 8.15 5.46
C TYR A 151 5.96 9.35 6.05
N ARG A 152 6.56 10.02 7.02
CA ARG A 152 5.99 11.24 7.60
C ARG A 152 5.75 12.31 6.54
N ASP A 153 6.73 12.55 5.66
CA ASP A 153 6.63 13.57 4.62
C ASP A 153 5.54 13.22 3.60
N LEU A 154 5.42 11.95 3.18
CA LEU A 154 4.35 11.47 2.30
C LEU A 154 2.96 11.61 2.94
N ILE A 155 2.82 11.31 4.22
CA ILE A 155 1.59 11.52 4.97
C ILE A 155 1.22 13.02 5.01
N HIS A 156 2.20 13.91 5.23
CA HIS A 156 1.98 15.35 5.21
C HIS A 156 1.53 15.85 3.83
N LEU A 157 2.16 15.33 2.76
CA LEU A 157 1.75 15.64 1.37
C LEU A 157 0.32 15.15 1.12
N ARG A 158 0.02 13.89 1.44
CA ARG A 158 -1.32 13.31 1.27
C ARG A 158 -2.41 14.09 2.01
N ARG A 159 -2.13 14.52 3.22
CA ARG A 159 -3.05 15.31 4.05
C ARG A 159 -3.08 16.80 3.68
N ASN A 160 -2.28 17.22 2.69
CA ASN A 160 -2.19 18.63 2.27
C ASN A 160 -1.89 19.59 3.45
N ILE A 161 -1.05 19.20 4.39
CA ILE A 161 -0.79 19.98 5.62
C ILE A 161 -0.22 21.37 5.29
N ALA A 162 0.63 21.45 4.24
CA ALA A 162 1.19 22.72 3.77
C ALA A 162 0.29 23.51 2.81
N GLY A 163 -0.89 22.97 2.44
CA GLY A 163 -1.82 23.62 1.52
C GLY A 163 -1.41 23.60 0.04
N THR A 164 -0.38 22.83 -0.34
CA THR A 164 0.21 22.81 -1.69
C THR A 164 -0.08 21.55 -2.50
N THR A 165 -0.70 20.55 -1.89
CA THR A 165 -0.91 19.22 -2.49
C THR A 165 -2.39 18.82 -2.53
N ARG A 166 -3.29 19.78 -2.73
CA ARG A 166 -4.74 19.55 -2.73
C ARG A 166 -5.17 18.47 -3.72
N GLY A 167 -4.46 18.31 -4.85
CA GLY A 167 -4.74 17.28 -5.84
C GLY A 167 -4.64 15.86 -5.29
N LEU A 168 -3.77 15.60 -4.31
CA LEU A 168 -3.65 14.29 -3.67
C LEU A 168 -4.84 13.91 -2.77
N MET A 169 -5.73 14.86 -2.49
CA MET A 169 -6.96 14.62 -1.73
C MET A 169 -8.15 14.28 -2.64
N GLY A 170 -7.99 14.38 -3.95
CA GLY A 170 -9.00 14.05 -4.96
C GLY A 170 -8.86 12.63 -5.50
N GLN A 171 -9.79 12.26 -6.37
CA GLN A 171 -9.79 10.94 -7.00
C GLN A 171 -9.34 10.93 -8.46
N ASN A 172 -9.24 12.12 -9.08
CA ASN A 172 -8.85 12.21 -10.47
C ASN A 172 -7.35 12.00 -10.62
N VAL A 173 -6.99 11.06 -11.47
CA VAL A 173 -5.61 10.74 -11.84
C VAL A 173 -5.55 10.46 -13.34
N GLU A 174 -4.49 10.90 -13.99
CA GLU A 174 -4.17 10.61 -15.39
C GLU A 174 -2.83 9.88 -15.44
N ILE A 175 -2.77 8.83 -16.25
CA ILE A 175 -1.55 8.06 -16.50
C ILE A 175 -1.17 8.31 -17.96
N LEU A 176 0.05 8.77 -18.17
CA LEU A 176 0.61 9.16 -19.46
C LEU A 176 1.56 8.08 -20.01
#